data_4ac2dc46bab3605650bd82181fd9fc70
#
_entry.id   4ac2dc46bab3605650bd82181fd9fc70
#
_cell.length_a   1.000
_cell.length_b   1.000
_cell.length_c   1.000
_cell.angle_alpha   90.00
_cell.angle_beta   90.00
_cell.angle_gamma   90.00
#
_symmetry.space_group_name_H-M   'P 1'
#
loop_
_entity.id
_entity.type
_entity.pdbx_description
1 polymer ?
#
loop_
_entity_poly.entity_id
_entity_poly.type
_entity_poly.pdbx_seq_one_letter_code
_entity_poly.pdbx_strand_id
1 'polypeptide(L)'
;MDLGLVVSVANLIVLVVSGLLLRSYLPSYLSEKGKNLASKEDLQHLTRLVEGVRAEYAGELEHLRADLSSEGQVVERRRRVYEDVCTSLRVFVSGHGDSSVAKDAFLTAYAAAWLWASDSVLASLNRFLDLQVQVATTPGSVEQVVLQSAYANVVLAMREDVGFKSTDVAASDYKFVQFGLQA
;
A
#
# COMPACT_ATOMS: atom_id res chain seq x y z
N MET A 1 12.97 -90.34 -39.59
CA MET A 1 12.64 -89.33 -38.53
C MET A 1 11.23 -88.91 -38.84
N ASP A 2 10.30 -89.24 -37.92
CA ASP A 2 8.87 -88.94 -38.15
C ASP A 2 8.63 -87.43 -38.15
N LEU A 3 8.00 -86.93 -39.20
CA LEU A 3 7.66 -85.54 -39.41
C LEU A 3 6.91 -84.96 -38.20
N GLY A 4 6.09 -85.84 -37.56
CA GLY A 4 5.36 -85.47 -36.33
C GLY A 4 6.24 -85.14 -35.14
N LEU A 5 7.37 -85.82 -34.99
CA LEU A 5 8.32 -85.58 -33.90
C LEU A 5 9.06 -84.23 -34.08
N VAL A 6 9.41 -83.87 -35.30
CA VAL A 6 10.04 -82.58 -35.64
C VAL A 6 9.11 -81.43 -35.37
N VAL A 7 7.84 -81.55 -35.74
CA VAL A 7 6.81 -80.52 -35.49
C VAL A 7 6.55 -80.37 -34.02
N SER A 8 6.49 -81.43 -33.21
CA SER A 8 6.31 -81.35 -31.75
C SER A 8 7.49 -80.69 -31.05
N VAL A 9 8.72 -81.01 -31.44
CA VAL A 9 9.92 -80.37 -30.87
C VAL A 9 9.97 -78.90 -31.23
N ALA A 10 9.64 -78.52 -32.48
CA ALA A 10 9.57 -77.10 -32.88
C ALA A 10 8.53 -76.29 -32.08
N ASN A 11 7.32 -76.86 -31.85
CA ASN A 11 6.30 -76.28 -31.05
C ASN A 11 6.74 -76.08 -29.56
N LEU A 12 7.43 -77.10 -29.01
CA LEU A 12 7.95 -77.05 -27.67
C LEU A 12 8.99 -75.89 -27.51
N ILE A 13 9.88 -75.75 -28.49
CA ILE A 13 10.88 -74.65 -28.50
C ILE A 13 10.19 -73.25 -28.55
N VAL A 14 9.18 -73.11 -29.42
CA VAL A 14 8.43 -71.89 -29.55
C VAL A 14 7.72 -71.52 -28.22
N LEU A 15 7.11 -72.49 -27.55
CA LEU A 15 6.46 -72.30 -26.27
C LEU A 15 7.47 -71.86 -25.14
N VAL A 16 8.62 -72.54 -25.11
CA VAL A 16 9.67 -72.24 -24.14
C VAL A 16 10.24 -70.80 -24.36
N VAL A 17 10.54 -70.49 -25.63
CA VAL A 17 11.05 -69.12 -25.97
C VAL A 17 10.01 -68.09 -25.71
N SER A 18 8.74 -68.30 -26.07
CA SER A 18 7.66 -67.36 -25.76
C SER A 18 7.46 -67.18 -24.25
N GLY A 19 7.51 -68.28 -23.48
CA GLY A 19 7.42 -68.21 -22.00
C GLY A 19 8.56 -67.46 -21.36
N LEU A 20 9.80 -67.60 -21.83
CA LEU A 20 10.96 -66.88 -21.39
C LEU A 20 10.88 -65.36 -21.70
N LEU A 21 10.42 -65.05 -22.92
CA LEU A 21 10.21 -63.64 -23.32
C LEU A 21 9.13 -62.98 -22.49
N LEU A 22 8.00 -63.58 -22.24
CA LEU A 22 6.93 -63.13 -21.42
C LEU A 22 7.38 -62.92 -19.97
N ARG A 23 8.14 -63.87 -19.42
CA ARG A 23 8.64 -63.83 -18.05
C ARG A 23 9.70 -62.74 -17.84
N SER A 24 10.54 -62.45 -18.83
CA SER A 24 11.66 -61.52 -18.72
C SER A 24 11.25 -60.09 -19.14
N TYR A 25 10.50 -59.92 -20.20
CA TYR A 25 10.21 -58.63 -20.82
C TYR A 25 8.98 -57.92 -20.22
N LEU A 26 7.92 -58.72 -19.93
CA LEU A 26 6.67 -58.14 -19.43
C LEU A 26 6.79 -57.43 -18.09
N PRO A 27 7.46 -58.00 -17.05
CA PRO A 27 7.61 -57.30 -15.77
C PRO A 27 8.42 -56.01 -15.86
N SER A 28 9.49 -56.00 -16.67
CA SER A 28 10.31 -54.83 -16.91
C SER A 28 9.52 -53.70 -17.60
N TYR A 29 8.80 -54.04 -18.67
CA TYR A 29 7.96 -53.10 -19.40
C TYR A 29 6.83 -52.52 -18.54
N LEU A 30 6.14 -53.35 -17.76
CA LEU A 30 5.07 -52.91 -16.85
C LEU A 30 5.62 -52.05 -15.70
N SER A 31 6.80 -52.36 -15.18
CA SER A 31 7.45 -51.58 -14.15
C SER A 31 7.85 -50.17 -14.64
N GLU A 32 8.44 -50.07 -15.83
CA GLU A 32 8.79 -48.76 -16.41
C GLU A 32 7.55 -47.93 -16.77
N LYS A 33 6.52 -48.55 -17.34
CA LYS A 33 5.27 -47.88 -17.66
C LYS A 33 4.52 -47.43 -16.42
N GLY A 34 4.54 -48.21 -15.34
CA GLY A 34 3.98 -47.86 -14.03
C GLY A 34 4.69 -46.68 -13.41
N LYS A 35 6.04 -46.66 -13.40
CA LYS A 35 6.83 -45.53 -12.90
C LYS A 35 6.59 -44.26 -13.68
N ASN A 36 6.49 -44.32 -15.00
CA ASN A 36 6.23 -43.15 -15.83
C ASN A 36 4.81 -42.60 -15.67
N LEU A 37 3.81 -43.46 -15.40
CA LEU A 37 2.44 -43.01 -15.10
C LEU A 37 2.34 -42.39 -13.72
N ALA A 38 2.93 -43.01 -12.70
CA ALA A 38 2.98 -42.43 -11.34
C ALA A 38 3.69 -41.08 -11.33
N SER A 39 4.85 -40.97 -12.01
CA SER A 39 5.56 -39.65 -12.12
C SER A 39 4.77 -38.59 -12.82
N LYS A 40 3.96 -38.92 -13.83
CA LYS A 40 3.09 -37.93 -14.52
C LYS A 40 1.93 -37.47 -13.63
N GLU A 41 1.36 -38.38 -12.88
CA GLU A 41 0.24 -38.12 -11.98
C GLU A 41 0.70 -37.23 -10.80
N ASP A 42 1.85 -37.54 -10.21
CA ASP A 42 2.50 -36.77 -9.18
C ASP A 42 2.88 -35.38 -9.70
N LEU A 43 3.41 -35.28 -10.91
CA LEU A 43 3.76 -33.99 -11.51
C LEU A 43 2.52 -33.11 -11.76
N GLN A 44 1.42 -33.71 -12.24
CA GLN A 44 0.17 -32.96 -12.43
C GLN A 44 -0.43 -32.49 -11.09
N HIS A 45 -0.36 -33.32 -10.06
CA HIS A 45 -0.81 -32.96 -8.72
C HIS A 45 0.01 -31.81 -8.15
N LEU A 46 1.34 -31.90 -8.23
CA LEU A 46 2.25 -30.82 -7.81
C LEU A 46 2.03 -29.53 -8.60
N THR A 47 1.82 -29.62 -9.91
CA THR A 47 1.53 -28.44 -10.73
C THR A 47 0.25 -27.76 -10.29
N ARG A 48 -0.84 -28.50 -10.04
CA ARG A 48 -2.10 -27.94 -9.53
C ARG A 48 -1.95 -27.31 -8.17
N LEU A 49 -1.18 -27.91 -7.27
CA LEU A 49 -0.89 -27.31 -5.94
C LEU A 49 -0.11 -26.01 -6.09
N VAL A 50 0.92 -25.98 -6.92
CA VAL A 50 1.71 -24.77 -7.18
C VAL A 50 0.86 -23.68 -7.83
N GLU A 51 0.02 -24.02 -8.80
CA GLU A 51 -0.90 -23.09 -9.44
C GLU A 51 -1.95 -22.56 -8.44
N GLY A 52 -2.50 -23.41 -7.57
CA GLY A 52 -3.42 -23.03 -6.51
C GLY A 52 -2.80 -22.02 -5.53
N VAL A 53 -1.62 -22.36 -5.02
CA VAL A 53 -0.86 -21.47 -4.12
C VAL A 53 -0.51 -20.14 -4.81
N ARG A 54 -0.11 -20.20 -6.08
CA ARG A 54 0.22 -19.00 -6.85
C ARG A 54 -1.00 -18.11 -7.08
N ALA A 55 -2.17 -18.70 -7.35
CA ALA A 55 -3.42 -17.96 -7.51
C ALA A 55 -3.87 -17.31 -6.19
N GLU A 56 -3.73 -18.00 -5.06
CA GLU A 56 -4.03 -17.48 -3.73
C GLU A 56 -3.16 -16.26 -3.40
N TYR A 57 -1.84 -16.41 -3.52
CA TYR A 57 -0.91 -15.28 -3.28
C TYR A 57 -1.08 -14.12 -4.27
N ALA A 58 -1.45 -14.40 -5.51
CA ALA A 58 -1.76 -13.34 -6.47
C ALA A 58 -2.99 -12.53 -6.04
N GLY A 59 -4.02 -13.20 -5.51
CA GLY A 59 -5.20 -12.56 -4.95
C GLY A 59 -4.88 -11.68 -3.73
N GLU A 60 -4.11 -12.22 -2.77
CA GLU A 60 -3.68 -11.47 -1.59
C GLU A 60 -2.83 -10.24 -1.96
N LEU A 61 -1.91 -10.38 -2.91
CA LEU A 61 -1.10 -9.27 -3.40
C LEU A 61 -1.95 -8.17 -4.04
N GLU A 62 -2.99 -8.54 -4.78
CA GLU A 62 -3.88 -7.57 -5.41
C GLU A 62 -4.72 -6.82 -4.39
N HIS A 63 -5.24 -7.50 -3.35
CA HIS A 63 -5.91 -6.87 -2.23
C HIS A 63 -4.98 -5.89 -1.50
N LEU A 64 -3.77 -6.32 -1.16
CA LEU A 64 -2.79 -5.47 -0.49
C LEU A 64 -2.43 -4.23 -1.33
N ARG A 65 -2.29 -4.38 -2.64
CA ARG A 65 -2.04 -3.24 -3.55
C ARG A 65 -3.23 -2.28 -3.60
N ALA A 66 -4.44 -2.79 -3.62
CA ALA A 66 -5.65 -1.97 -3.60
C ALA A 66 -5.75 -1.16 -2.30
N ASP A 67 -5.49 -1.79 -1.15
CA ASP A 67 -5.50 -1.15 0.16
C ASP A 67 -4.43 -0.06 0.26
N LEU A 68 -3.19 -0.37 -0.12
CA LEU A 68 -2.09 0.61 -0.13
C LEU A 68 -2.36 1.78 -1.10
N SER A 69 -2.98 1.50 -2.24
CA SER A 69 -3.38 2.55 -3.19
C SER A 69 -4.46 3.46 -2.60
N SER A 70 -5.45 2.88 -1.90
CA SER A 70 -6.51 3.62 -1.23
C SER A 70 -5.95 4.52 -0.12
N GLU A 71 -5.08 3.98 0.75
CA GLU A 71 -4.41 4.76 1.79
C GLU A 71 -3.56 5.89 1.21
N GLY A 72 -2.81 5.62 0.13
CA GLY A 72 -2.02 6.62 -0.58
C GLY A 72 -2.88 7.76 -1.14
N GLN A 73 -4.06 7.47 -1.67
CA GLN A 73 -4.99 8.48 -2.15
C GLN A 73 -5.53 9.37 -1.02
N VAL A 74 -5.82 8.81 0.15
CA VAL A 74 -6.25 9.57 1.33
C VAL A 74 -5.14 10.52 1.79
N VAL A 75 -3.90 10.04 1.90
CA VAL A 75 -2.75 10.88 2.29
C VAL A 75 -2.53 12.01 1.28
N GLU A 76 -2.60 11.71 -0.02
CA GLU A 76 -2.45 12.73 -1.07
C GLU A 76 -3.59 13.77 -1.02
N ARG A 77 -4.81 13.35 -0.71
CA ARG A 77 -5.93 14.27 -0.52
C ARG A 77 -5.73 15.18 0.68
N ARG A 78 -5.26 14.62 1.81
CA ARG A 78 -4.91 15.40 3.02
C ARG A 78 -3.83 16.42 2.72
N ARG A 79 -2.77 16.04 2.00
CA ARG A 79 -1.69 16.94 1.61
C ARG A 79 -2.22 18.17 0.89
N ARG A 80 -3.07 17.99 -0.13
CA ARG A 80 -3.68 19.10 -0.87
C ARG A 80 -4.51 20.02 0.03
N VAL A 81 -5.33 19.43 0.89
CA VAL A 81 -6.12 20.21 1.86
C VAL A 81 -5.21 21.01 2.78
N TYR A 82 -4.11 20.43 3.24
CA TYR A 82 -3.15 21.14 4.10
C TYR A 82 -2.39 22.25 3.38
N GLU A 83 -2.05 22.06 2.11
CA GLU A 83 -1.48 23.12 1.26
C GLU A 83 -2.46 24.30 1.12
N ASP A 84 -3.74 24.02 0.88
CA ASP A 84 -4.79 25.03 0.79
C ASP A 84 -4.97 25.76 2.14
N VAL A 85 -5.00 25.03 3.26
CA VAL A 85 -5.08 25.62 4.60
C VAL A 85 -3.86 26.50 4.86
N CYS A 86 -2.63 26.01 4.65
CA CYS A 86 -1.41 26.78 4.86
C CYS A 86 -1.39 28.05 4.01
N THR A 87 -1.84 27.96 2.77
CA THR A 87 -1.92 29.13 1.88
C THR A 87 -2.96 30.13 2.36
N SER A 88 -4.12 29.65 2.80
CA SER A 88 -5.23 30.51 3.26
C SER A 88 -5.00 31.14 4.64
N LEU A 89 -4.21 30.49 5.51
CA LEU A 89 -3.83 31.04 6.81
C LEU A 89 -3.06 32.36 6.71
N ARG A 90 -2.58 32.72 5.53
CA ARG A 90 -1.98 34.07 5.27
C ARG A 90 -2.93 35.22 5.57
N VAL A 91 -4.24 34.97 5.57
CA VAL A 91 -5.25 36.00 5.95
C VAL A 91 -5.03 36.56 7.36
N PHE A 92 -4.39 35.79 8.25
CA PHE A 92 -4.07 36.19 9.61
C PHE A 92 -2.68 36.86 9.76
N VAL A 93 -1.92 36.95 8.66
CA VAL A 93 -0.62 37.59 8.63
C VAL A 93 -0.81 39.06 8.23
N SER A 94 -0.16 39.99 8.94
CA SER A 94 -0.27 41.46 8.72
C SER A 94 -0.11 41.82 7.24
N GLY A 95 -1.05 42.64 6.73
CA GLY A 95 -1.06 43.13 5.35
C GLY A 95 -1.80 42.28 4.33
N HIS A 96 -2.33 41.09 4.71
CA HIS A 96 -3.04 40.20 3.77
C HIS A 96 -4.53 40.01 4.14
N GLY A 97 -5.01 40.62 5.23
CA GLY A 97 -6.26 40.24 5.89
C GLY A 97 -7.57 40.82 5.39
N ASP A 98 -7.57 41.87 4.54
CA ASP A 98 -8.81 42.60 4.23
C ASP A 98 -9.53 42.21 2.93
N SER A 99 -9.01 41.25 2.17
CA SER A 99 -9.65 40.78 0.96
C SER A 99 -10.77 39.78 1.30
N SER A 100 -12.00 40.06 0.85
CA SER A 100 -13.13 39.10 0.93
C SER A 100 -12.77 37.77 0.28
N VAL A 101 -12.04 37.79 -0.81
CA VAL A 101 -11.55 36.57 -1.54
C VAL A 101 -10.64 35.72 -0.66
N ALA A 102 -9.74 36.35 0.11
CA ALA A 102 -8.85 35.60 1.02
C ALA A 102 -9.63 34.97 2.19
N LYS A 103 -10.65 35.68 2.71
CA LYS A 103 -11.53 35.15 3.76
C LYS A 103 -12.36 33.96 3.26
N ASP A 104 -12.93 34.04 2.06
CA ASP A 104 -13.68 32.96 1.44
C ASP A 104 -12.79 31.75 1.13
N ALA A 105 -11.58 31.97 0.65
CA ALA A 105 -10.59 30.92 0.44
C ALA A 105 -10.24 30.19 1.76
N PHE A 106 -10.07 30.95 2.86
CA PHE A 106 -9.84 30.35 4.18
C PHE A 106 -11.03 29.53 4.65
N LEU A 107 -12.26 30.03 4.55
CA LEU A 107 -13.47 29.29 4.96
C LEU A 107 -13.63 27.98 4.16
N THR A 108 -13.33 28.03 2.87
CA THR A 108 -13.35 26.86 2.00
C THR A 108 -12.30 25.81 2.42
N ALA A 109 -11.07 26.24 2.63
CA ALA A 109 -9.98 25.37 3.08
C ALA A 109 -10.25 24.79 4.49
N TYR A 110 -10.80 25.61 5.39
CA TYR A 110 -11.19 25.20 6.73
C TYR A 110 -12.29 24.14 6.72
N ALA A 111 -13.33 24.32 5.90
CA ALA A 111 -14.38 23.31 5.73
C ALA A 111 -13.82 22.00 5.14
N ALA A 112 -12.90 22.07 4.18
CA ALA A 112 -12.22 20.89 3.66
C ALA A 112 -11.35 20.18 4.72
N ALA A 113 -10.68 20.95 5.61
CA ALA A 113 -9.92 20.38 6.70
C ALA A 113 -10.80 19.57 7.67
N TRP A 114 -12.03 20.00 7.95
CA TRP A 114 -12.98 19.24 8.78
C TRP A 114 -13.37 17.88 8.18
N LEU A 115 -13.28 17.71 6.86
CA LEU A 115 -13.57 16.45 6.19
C LEU A 115 -12.38 15.49 6.14
N TRP A 116 -11.17 16.02 6.09
CA TRP A 116 -9.99 15.23 5.72
C TRP A 116 -8.87 15.21 6.77
N ALA A 117 -8.81 16.21 7.63
CA ALA A 117 -7.75 16.31 8.61
C ALA A 117 -7.95 15.34 9.78
N SER A 118 -6.84 14.95 10.42
CA SER A 118 -6.87 14.22 11.68
C SER A 118 -7.29 15.10 12.84
N ASP A 119 -7.71 14.48 13.92
CA ASP A 119 -8.14 15.17 15.15
C ASP A 119 -7.02 16.06 15.73
N SER A 120 -5.77 15.63 15.63
CA SER A 120 -4.61 16.39 16.10
C SER A 120 -4.41 17.70 15.33
N VAL A 121 -4.60 17.66 14.01
CA VAL A 121 -4.54 18.84 13.13
C VAL A 121 -5.69 19.78 13.43
N LEU A 122 -6.93 19.25 13.56
CA LEU A 122 -8.11 20.05 13.89
C LEU A 122 -7.97 20.73 15.26
N ALA A 123 -7.47 20.02 16.27
CA ALA A 123 -7.23 20.58 17.59
C ALA A 123 -6.20 21.73 17.55
N SER A 124 -5.10 21.55 16.81
CA SER A 124 -4.08 22.58 16.64
C SER A 124 -4.62 23.81 15.89
N LEU A 125 -5.40 23.58 14.83
CA LEU A 125 -6.01 24.63 14.02
C LEU A 125 -7.05 25.43 14.82
N ASN A 126 -7.93 24.75 15.56
CA ASN A 126 -8.92 25.40 16.41
C ASN A 126 -8.25 26.25 17.50
N ARG A 127 -7.20 25.72 18.15
CA ARG A 127 -6.43 26.50 19.13
C ARG A 127 -5.85 27.79 18.54
N PHE A 128 -5.31 27.70 17.32
CA PHE A 128 -4.81 28.90 16.63
C PHE A 128 -5.94 29.89 16.36
N LEU A 129 -7.09 29.43 15.88
CA LEU A 129 -8.25 30.26 15.58
C LEU A 129 -8.83 30.91 16.86
N ASP A 130 -8.89 30.22 17.99
CA ASP A 130 -9.34 30.72 19.26
C ASP A 130 -8.46 31.91 19.71
N LEU A 131 -7.14 31.77 19.54
CA LEU A 131 -6.20 32.88 19.82
C LEU A 131 -6.41 34.08 18.88
N GLN A 132 -6.71 33.85 17.61
CA GLN A 132 -7.04 34.92 16.66
C GLN A 132 -8.32 35.65 17.03
N VAL A 133 -9.35 34.90 17.44
CA VAL A 133 -10.61 35.48 17.95
C VAL A 133 -10.36 36.31 19.22
N GLN A 134 -9.51 35.81 20.14
CA GLN A 134 -9.15 36.53 21.36
C GLN A 134 -8.43 37.85 21.04
N VAL A 135 -7.49 37.87 20.09
CA VAL A 135 -6.81 39.11 19.65
C VAL A 135 -7.79 40.07 19.01
N ALA A 136 -8.74 39.57 18.20
CA ALA A 136 -9.72 40.41 17.54
C ALA A 136 -10.71 41.04 18.53
N THR A 137 -11.06 40.33 19.62
CA THR A 137 -11.97 40.84 20.66
C THR A 137 -11.27 41.75 21.70
N THR A 138 -10.02 41.42 22.01
CA THR A 138 -9.22 42.13 23.01
C THR A 138 -7.80 42.37 22.49
N PRO A 139 -7.56 43.45 21.76
CA PRO A 139 -6.23 43.77 21.22
C PRO A 139 -5.16 43.83 22.31
N GLY A 140 -4.04 43.15 22.08
CA GLY A 140 -2.93 43.07 23.03
C GLY A 140 -3.07 42.00 24.11
N SER A 141 -4.14 41.22 24.14
CA SER A 141 -4.37 40.14 25.12
C SER A 141 -3.49 38.91 24.92
N VAL A 142 -2.92 38.71 23.72
CA VAL A 142 -2.07 37.60 23.37
C VAL A 142 -0.74 38.10 22.81
N GLU A 143 0.35 37.56 23.31
CA GLU A 143 1.69 37.91 22.83
C GLU A 143 1.91 37.36 21.41
N GLN A 144 2.61 38.10 20.56
CA GLN A 144 2.91 37.73 19.17
C GLN A 144 3.64 36.37 19.09
N VAL A 145 4.52 36.06 20.03
CA VAL A 145 5.24 34.78 20.12
C VAL A 145 4.29 33.58 20.30
N VAL A 146 3.21 33.76 21.09
CA VAL A 146 2.20 32.73 21.31
C VAL A 146 1.43 32.44 20.02
N LEU A 147 1.05 33.48 19.28
CA LEU A 147 0.39 33.34 17.98
C LEU A 147 1.29 32.62 16.94
N GLN A 148 2.57 33.03 16.90
CA GLN A 148 3.55 32.41 16.01
C GLN A 148 3.77 30.95 16.35
N SER A 149 3.90 30.62 17.64
CA SER A 149 4.03 29.25 18.10
C SER A 149 2.79 28.39 17.76
N ALA A 150 1.60 28.96 17.95
CA ALA A 150 0.35 28.29 17.62
C ALA A 150 0.24 28.00 16.11
N TYR A 151 0.60 28.97 15.26
CA TYR A 151 0.67 28.75 13.80
C TYR A 151 1.66 27.66 13.43
N ALA A 152 2.88 27.71 13.97
CA ALA A 152 3.91 26.71 13.69
C ALA A 152 3.47 25.31 14.14
N ASN A 153 2.76 25.19 15.25
CA ASN A 153 2.20 23.93 15.72
C ASN A 153 1.14 23.35 14.76
N VAL A 154 0.32 24.20 14.11
CA VAL A 154 -0.60 23.75 13.07
C VAL A 154 0.17 23.10 11.91
N VAL A 155 1.22 23.76 11.43
CA VAL A 155 2.05 23.24 10.33
C VAL A 155 2.76 21.94 10.71
N LEU A 156 3.26 21.84 11.95
CA LEU A 156 3.90 20.61 12.45
C LEU A 156 2.90 19.45 12.57
N ALA A 157 1.71 19.71 13.08
CA ALA A 157 0.65 18.68 13.15
C ALA A 157 0.28 18.18 11.76
N MET A 158 0.16 19.06 10.76
CA MET A 158 -0.08 18.65 9.36
C MET A 158 1.08 17.84 8.80
N ARG A 159 2.34 18.19 9.07
CA ARG A 159 3.52 17.42 8.65
C ARG A 159 3.50 16.01 9.22
N GLU A 160 3.20 15.88 10.50
CA GLU A 160 3.13 14.60 11.18
C GLU A 160 2.03 13.70 10.56
N ASP A 161 0.86 14.28 10.31
CA ASP A 161 -0.28 13.53 9.76
C ASP A 161 -0.06 13.01 8.32
N VAL A 162 0.73 13.73 7.50
CA VAL A 162 1.08 13.26 6.15
C VAL A 162 2.33 12.38 6.09
N GLY A 163 2.82 11.93 7.24
CA GLY A 163 3.83 10.87 7.31
C GLY A 163 5.22 11.29 7.81
N PHE A 164 5.46 12.57 8.17
CA PHE A 164 6.73 13.00 8.78
C PHE A 164 6.73 12.78 10.30
N LYS A 165 6.54 11.51 10.73
CA LYS A 165 6.35 11.12 12.14
C LYS A 165 7.56 11.37 13.06
N SER A 166 8.77 11.45 12.50
CA SER A 166 10.00 11.75 13.24
C SER A 166 10.64 12.98 12.64
N THR A 167 10.24 14.16 13.13
CA THR A 167 10.89 15.43 12.75
C THR A 167 11.56 16.02 13.98
N ASP A 168 12.83 16.40 13.85
CA ASP A 168 13.56 17.14 14.89
C ASP A 168 13.23 18.64 14.87
N VAL A 169 12.34 19.06 13.96
CA VAL A 169 11.93 20.47 13.80
C VAL A 169 10.92 20.84 14.88
N ALA A 170 11.24 21.84 15.67
CA ALA A 170 10.37 22.42 16.68
C ALA A 170 9.60 23.66 16.16
N ALA A 171 8.52 24.04 16.86
CA ALA A 171 7.75 25.24 16.50
C ALA A 171 8.61 26.54 16.54
N SER A 172 9.64 26.59 17.40
CA SER A 172 10.61 27.68 17.48
C SER A 172 11.48 27.82 16.22
N ASP A 173 11.61 26.78 15.41
CA ASP A 173 12.43 26.79 14.20
C ASP A 173 11.72 27.43 13.02
N TYR A 174 10.41 27.63 13.13
CA TYR A 174 9.61 28.27 12.10
C TYR A 174 9.94 29.79 12.05
N LYS A 175 10.48 30.24 10.91
CA LYS A 175 10.85 31.63 10.71
C LYS A 175 9.73 32.42 10.03
N PHE A 176 9.21 33.44 10.72
CA PHE A 176 8.29 34.42 10.13
C PHE A 176 9.08 35.50 9.43
N VAL A 177 9.16 35.43 8.11
CA VAL A 177 9.88 36.43 7.32
C VAL A 177 8.99 37.66 7.12
N GLN A 178 9.43 38.83 7.61
CA GLN A 178 8.80 40.10 7.32
C GLN A 178 9.57 40.78 6.19
N PHE A 179 8.91 41.00 5.08
CA PHE A 179 9.47 41.86 4.03
C PHE A 179 9.23 43.28 4.43
N GLY A 180 10.31 44.02 4.70
CA GLY A 180 10.22 45.42 5.12
C GLY A 180 9.38 46.21 4.13
N LEU A 181 8.45 47.03 4.65
CA LEU A 181 7.82 48.07 3.86
C LEU A 181 8.97 48.98 3.35
N GLN A 182 9.21 48.95 2.04
CA GLN A 182 9.97 50.01 1.41
C GLN A 182 9.14 51.28 1.58
N ALA A 183 9.72 52.19 2.37
CA ALA A 183 9.18 53.53 2.61
C ALA A 183 9.21 54.35 1.33
#